data_0e1c7a916dc736ea8cdfbea1aeb088d1
#
_entry.id   0e1c7a916dc736ea8cdfbea1aeb088d1
#
_cell.length_a   1.000
_cell.length_b   1.000
_cell.length_c   1.000
_cell.angle_alpha   90.00
_cell.angle_beta   90.00
_cell.angle_gamma   90.00
#
_symmetry.space_group_name_H-M   'P 1'
#
loop_
_entity.id
_entity.type
_entity.pdbx_description
1 polymer ?
#
loop_
_entity_poly.entity_id
_entity_poly.type
_entity_poly.pdbx_seq_one_letter_code
_entity_poly.pdbx_strand_id
1 'polypeptide(L)'
;SGDESFLKELSASKDANIYSLYARDLVGGEPLEVIVPRPSKQNIENFDVSDPFLWNKTAALAKDMNATQASEFAMKFYTNESIGAYAYFMQKAHGWEKQYFLMPSSPELEGISTERKSMIYALARQESLFIPSVVSTSYALGMMQFMPFLANAIGKKELKIPNFDQDDLFKTDVAFKFANHHLNYLDKFLYHPLFTAYAYNGGIGFTKKVITRDDMFKEGKFEPFLSIELVPVAETRNYGKKVLANYVIYMALNGSSIKISQLFENLTKPALTDKFRN
;
A
#
# COMPACT_ATOMS: atom_id res chain seq x y z
N SER A 1 4.23 9.28 -26.98
CA SER A 1 3.68 9.26 -28.33
C SER A 1 2.26 9.79 -28.27
N GLY A 2 1.85 10.66 -29.20
CA GLY A 2 0.49 11.17 -29.30
C GLY A 2 -0.48 10.16 -29.95
N ASP A 3 -0.27 8.88 -29.73
CA ASP A 3 -1.08 7.81 -30.28
C ASP A 3 -2.23 7.50 -29.33
N GLU A 4 -3.43 8.02 -29.62
CA GLU A 4 -4.64 7.76 -28.86
C GLU A 4 -5.01 6.27 -28.82
N SER A 5 -4.62 5.46 -29.84
CA SER A 5 -4.94 4.04 -29.87
C SER A 5 -4.28 3.30 -28.73
N PHE A 6 -3.00 3.61 -28.44
CA PHE A 6 -2.25 3.05 -27.35
C PHE A 6 -2.80 3.47 -25.96
N LEU A 7 -3.22 4.72 -25.83
CA LEU A 7 -3.87 5.18 -24.59
C LEU A 7 -5.22 4.48 -24.36
N LYS A 8 -6.00 4.24 -25.41
CA LYS A 8 -7.26 3.47 -25.32
C LYS A 8 -7.00 2.02 -24.91
N GLU A 9 -5.98 1.38 -25.46
CA GLU A 9 -5.57 0.03 -25.07
C GLU A 9 -5.17 -0.02 -23.59
N LEU A 10 -4.33 0.90 -23.13
CA LEU A 10 -3.95 1.00 -21.73
C LEU A 10 -5.14 1.30 -20.80
N SER A 11 -6.08 2.15 -21.23
CA SER A 11 -7.26 2.46 -20.42
C SER A 11 -8.21 1.26 -20.28
N ALA A 12 -8.20 0.32 -21.21
CA ALA A 12 -8.96 -0.92 -21.15
C ALA A 12 -8.30 -2.01 -20.28
N SER A 13 -7.06 -1.83 -19.86
CA SER A 13 -6.35 -2.81 -19.02
C SER A 13 -7.07 -3.01 -17.69
N LYS A 14 -7.20 -4.27 -17.26
CA LYS A 14 -7.76 -4.63 -15.93
C LYS A 14 -6.76 -4.44 -14.79
N ASP A 15 -5.49 -4.18 -15.09
CA ASP A 15 -4.46 -4.02 -14.10
C ASP A 15 -4.54 -2.65 -13.40
N ALA A 16 -4.55 -2.68 -12.08
CA ALA A 16 -4.45 -1.50 -11.23
C ALA A 16 -3.00 -0.99 -11.19
N ASN A 17 -2.58 -0.25 -12.20
CA ASN A 17 -1.25 0.34 -12.26
C ASN A 17 -1.30 1.82 -12.66
N ILE A 18 -0.20 2.55 -12.41
CA ILE A 18 -0.14 3.99 -12.65
C ILE A 18 -0.38 4.37 -14.12
N TYR A 19 -0.02 3.51 -15.07
CA TYR A 19 -0.16 3.80 -16.51
C TYR A 19 -1.60 3.61 -16.98
N SER A 20 -2.26 2.53 -16.55
CA SER A 20 -3.67 2.30 -16.88
C SER A 20 -4.58 3.36 -16.24
N LEU A 21 -4.29 3.78 -15.00
CA LEU A 21 -5.01 4.86 -14.34
C LEU A 21 -4.80 6.19 -15.05
N TYR A 22 -3.56 6.50 -15.45
CA TYR A 22 -3.26 7.72 -16.20
C TYR A 22 -3.95 7.74 -17.57
N ALA A 23 -3.93 6.63 -18.29
CA ALA A 23 -4.64 6.53 -19.57
C ALA A 23 -6.14 6.76 -19.40
N ARG A 24 -6.78 6.20 -18.36
CA ARG A 24 -8.19 6.46 -18.04
C ARG A 24 -8.49 7.93 -17.77
N ASP A 25 -7.59 8.62 -17.10
CA ASP A 25 -7.76 10.06 -16.85
C ASP A 25 -7.75 10.90 -18.12
N LEU A 26 -6.98 10.48 -19.15
CA LEU A 26 -6.81 11.22 -20.40
C LEU A 26 -7.89 10.93 -21.44
N VAL A 27 -8.21 9.66 -21.67
CA VAL A 27 -9.10 9.25 -22.75
C VAL A 27 -10.43 8.67 -22.29
N GLY A 28 -10.63 8.62 -20.96
CA GLY A 28 -11.76 7.89 -20.36
C GLY A 28 -11.54 6.38 -20.37
N GLY A 29 -12.49 5.66 -19.83
CA GLY A 29 -12.51 4.19 -19.76
C GLY A 29 -13.47 3.73 -18.68
N GLU A 30 -13.83 2.46 -18.72
CA GLU A 30 -14.63 1.86 -17.66
C GLU A 30 -13.89 1.92 -16.32
N PRO A 31 -14.59 2.14 -15.21
CA PRO A 31 -14.00 2.07 -13.88
C PRO A 31 -13.25 0.76 -13.67
N LEU A 32 -12.14 0.82 -12.95
CA LEU A 32 -11.40 -0.38 -12.62
C LEU A 32 -12.24 -1.29 -11.71
N GLU A 33 -12.47 -2.53 -12.14
CA GLU A 33 -13.20 -3.50 -11.33
C GLU A 33 -12.35 -3.97 -10.17
N VAL A 34 -12.77 -3.63 -8.95
CA VAL A 34 -12.09 -4.04 -7.72
C VAL A 34 -13.08 -4.73 -6.78
N ILE A 35 -12.60 -5.71 -6.03
CA ILE A 35 -13.38 -6.43 -5.03
C ILE A 35 -13.11 -5.81 -3.66
N VAL A 36 -14.16 -5.32 -3.00
CA VAL A 36 -14.10 -4.75 -1.65
C VAL A 36 -14.93 -5.64 -0.71
N PRO A 37 -14.32 -6.63 -0.06
CA PRO A 37 -15.03 -7.48 0.89
C PRO A 37 -15.53 -6.68 2.09
N ARG A 38 -16.74 -6.97 2.55
CA ARG A 38 -17.38 -6.29 3.71
C ARG A 38 -17.94 -7.35 4.66
N PRO A 39 -17.09 -8.00 5.47
CA PRO A 39 -17.57 -8.97 6.45
C PRO A 39 -18.39 -8.29 7.54
N SER A 40 -19.45 -8.95 7.99
CA SER A 40 -20.25 -8.49 9.14
C SER A 40 -19.68 -8.94 10.48
N LYS A 41 -18.92 -10.06 10.50
CA LYS A 41 -18.25 -10.55 11.70
C LYS A 41 -16.97 -9.77 11.95
N GLN A 42 -16.73 -9.41 13.22
CA GLN A 42 -15.51 -8.71 13.62
C GLN A 42 -14.34 -9.69 13.78
N ASN A 43 -14.51 -10.73 14.57
CA ASN A 43 -13.44 -11.63 14.97
C ASN A 43 -13.60 -13.03 14.35
N ILE A 44 -12.49 -13.69 14.15
CA ILE A 44 -12.43 -15.10 13.78
C ILE A 44 -12.40 -15.98 15.04
N GLU A 45 -12.99 -17.17 14.95
CA GLU A 45 -12.98 -18.14 16.04
C GLU A 45 -11.84 -19.15 15.85
N ASN A 46 -11.18 -19.54 16.95
CA ASN A 46 -10.15 -20.58 16.99
C ASN A 46 -8.95 -20.35 16.04
N PHE A 47 -8.62 -19.07 15.78
CA PHE A 47 -7.46 -18.69 14.99
C PHE A 47 -6.85 -17.41 15.53
N ASP A 48 -5.60 -17.46 15.98
CA ASP A 48 -4.86 -16.29 16.41
C ASP A 48 -4.24 -15.60 15.18
N VAL A 49 -4.83 -14.45 14.77
CA VAL A 49 -4.35 -13.68 13.62
C VAL A 49 -2.98 -13.04 13.87
N SER A 50 -2.53 -12.95 15.12
CA SER A 50 -1.24 -12.37 15.51
C SER A 50 -0.10 -13.39 15.58
N ASP A 51 -0.37 -14.69 15.43
CA ASP A 51 0.64 -15.74 15.47
C ASP A 51 1.30 -15.96 14.09
N PRO A 52 2.59 -15.58 13.90
CA PRO A 52 3.28 -15.73 12.62
C PRO A 52 3.54 -17.19 12.25
N PHE A 53 3.70 -18.09 13.21
CA PHE A 53 3.90 -19.52 12.93
C PHE A 53 2.61 -20.16 12.44
N LEU A 54 1.48 -19.81 13.08
CA LEU A 54 0.17 -20.27 12.64
C LEU A 54 -0.15 -19.75 11.24
N TRP A 55 0.14 -18.46 10.96
CA TRP A 55 -0.04 -17.91 9.61
C TRP A 55 0.82 -18.64 8.57
N ASN A 56 2.11 -18.82 8.82
CA ASN A 56 3.01 -19.51 7.88
C ASN A 56 2.53 -20.94 7.55
N LYS A 57 2.11 -21.68 8.59
CA LYS A 57 1.53 -23.01 8.42
C LYS A 57 0.24 -22.97 7.59
N THR A 58 -0.61 -21.99 7.86
CA THR A 58 -1.89 -21.81 7.15
C THR A 58 -1.67 -21.42 5.70
N ALA A 59 -0.80 -20.44 5.42
CA ALA A 59 -0.47 -20.00 4.07
C ALA A 59 0.16 -21.11 3.21
N ALA A 60 0.94 -22.00 3.83
CA ALA A 60 1.53 -23.15 3.14
C ALA A 60 0.48 -24.09 2.54
N LEU A 61 -0.70 -24.21 3.16
CA LEU A 61 -1.79 -25.05 2.64
C LEU A 61 -2.27 -24.61 1.26
N ALA A 62 -2.13 -23.30 0.92
CA ALA A 62 -2.53 -22.78 -0.38
C ALA A 62 -1.80 -23.45 -1.55
N LYS A 63 -0.58 -24.00 -1.33
CA LYS A 63 0.21 -24.63 -2.40
C LYS A 63 -0.52 -25.83 -3.02
N ASP A 64 -1.21 -26.59 -2.20
CA ASP A 64 -1.85 -27.85 -2.58
C ASP A 64 -3.36 -27.71 -2.88
N MET A 65 -3.91 -26.49 -2.74
CA MET A 65 -5.33 -26.21 -2.99
C MET A 65 -5.58 -25.89 -4.46
N ASN A 66 -6.61 -26.50 -5.02
CA ASN A 66 -7.22 -26.02 -6.27
C ASN A 66 -8.11 -24.80 -6.01
N ALA A 67 -8.65 -24.18 -7.08
CA ALA A 67 -9.47 -22.96 -6.99
C ALA A 67 -10.69 -23.11 -6.07
N THR A 68 -11.41 -24.21 -6.16
CA THR A 68 -12.60 -24.47 -5.33
C THR A 68 -12.20 -24.63 -3.85
N GLN A 69 -11.21 -25.44 -3.58
CA GLN A 69 -10.70 -25.64 -2.21
C GLN A 69 -10.20 -24.34 -1.59
N ALA A 70 -9.48 -23.52 -2.37
CA ALA A 70 -8.99 -22.23 -1.87
C ALA A 70 -10.13 -21.26 -1.56
N SER A 71 -11.18 -21.19 -2.42
CA SER A 71 -12.33 -20.32 -2.17
C SER A 71 -13.16 -20.76 -0.96
N GLU A 72 -13.39 -22.06 -0.80
CA GLU A 72 -14.10 -22.62 0.38
C GLU A 72 -13.29 -22.38 1.67
N PHE A 73 -11.97 -22.58 1.61
CA PHE A 73 -11.09 -22.37 2.76
C PHE A 73 -11.03 -20.87 3.14
N ALA A 74 -11.04 -19.97 2.15
CA ALA A 74 -11.07 -18.52 2.37
C ALA A 74 -12.22 -18.10 3.27
N MET A 75 -13.41 -18.71 3.13
CA MET A 75 -14.60 -18.32 3.89
C MET A 75 -14.46 -18.45 5.40
N LYS A 76 -13.52 -19.27 5.89
CA LYS A 76 -13.17 -19.34 7.32
C LYS A 76 -12.62 -18.03 7.86
N PHE A 77 -12.00 -17.22 7.00
CA PHE A 77 -11.35 -15.95 7.31
C PHE A 77 -12.20 -14.73 6.92
N TYR A 78 -13.47 -14.91 6.57
CA TYR A 78 -14.35 -13.80 6.19
C TYR A 78 -14.84 -13.02 7.41
N THR A 79 -13.88 -12.39 8.11
CA THR A 79 -14.10 -11.51 9.26
C THR A 79 -13.23 -10.25 9.13
N ASN A 80 -13.54 -9.17 9.87
CA ASN A 80 -12.77 -7.92 9.78
C ASN A 80 -11.29 -8.13 10.15
N GLU A 81 -11.00 -8.87 11.22
CA GLU A 81 -9.61 -9.05 11.69
C GLU A 81 -8.77 -9.99 10.82
N SER A 82 -9.41 -10.95 10.12
CA SER A 82 -8.72 -11.93 9.27
C SER A 82 -8.93 -11.71 7.78
N ILE A 83 -9.43 -10.53 7.38
CA ILE A 83 -9.79 -10.23 5.98
C ILE A 83 -8.59 -10.32 5.02
N GLY A 84 -7.38 -10.11 5.49
CA GLY A 84 -6.15 -10.31 4.72
C GLY A 84 -5.97 -11.77 4.31
N ALA A 85 -6.16 -12.71 5.25
CA ALA A 85 -6.12 -14.14 4.97
C ALA A 85 -7.23 -14.56 3.99
N TYR A 86 -8.45 -14.05 4.17
CA TYR A 86 -9.53 -14.24 3.19
C TYR A 86 -9.09 -13.83 1.79
N ALA A 87 -8.59 -12.61 1.63
CA ALA A 87 -8.17 -12.10 0.32
C ALA A 87 -7.02 -12.90 -0.28
N TYR A 88 -6.06 -13.35 0.52
CA TYR A 88 -4.95 -14.21 0.08
C TYR A 88 -5.45 -15.49 -0.57
N PHE A 89 -6.35 -16.24 0.09
CA PHE A 89 -6.90 -17.48 -0.47
C PHE A 89 -7.84 -17.22 -1.65
N MET A 90 -8.62 -16.15 -1.63
CA MET A 90 -9.47 -15.77 -2.77
C MET A 90 -8.66 -15.33 -3.99
N GLN A 91 -7.55 -14.62 -3.82
CA GLN A 91 -6.63 -14.32 -4.93
C GLN A 91 -6.04 -15.59 -5.51
N LYS A 92 -5.64 -16.56 -4.67
CA LYS A 92 -5.21 -17.87 -5.13
C LYS A 92 -6.32 -18.59 -5.94
N ALA A 93 -7.56 -18.57 -5.46
CA ALA A 93 -8.70 -19.17 -6.13
C ALA A 93 -8.97 -18.56 -7.51
N HIS A 94 -8.71 -17.26 -7.64
CA HIS A 94 -8.90 -16.52 -8.90
C HIS A 94 -7.62 -16.40 -9.75
N GLY A 95 -6.60 -17.22 -9.51
CA GLY A 95 -5.35 -17.17 -10.28
C GLY A 95 -4.64 -15.83 -10.25
N TRP A 96 -4.85 -15.02 -9.20
CA TRP A 96 -4.30 -13.66 -9.00
C TRP A 96 -4.81 -12.61 -10.02
N GLU A 97 -5.83 -12.93 -10.78
CA GLU A 97 -6.40 -12.01 -11.80
C GLU A 97 -7.31 -10.94 -11.19
N LYS A 98 -7.92 -11.21 -10.04
CA LYS A 98 -8.85 -10.29 -9.38
C LYS A 98 -8.15 -9.42 -8.34
N GLN A 99 -8.52 -8.15 -8.32
CA GLN A 99 -7.92 -7.13 -7.43
C GLN A 99 -8.78 -6.94 -6.17
N TYR A 100 -8.21 -7.32 -5.02
CA TYR A 100 -8.84 -7.13 -3.70
C TYR A 100 -8.34 -5.84 -3.05
N PHE A 101 -9.29 -4.97 -2.64
CA PHE A 101 -9.03 -3.75 -1.91
C PHE A 101 -9.73 -3.82 -0.55
N LEU A 102 -8.96 -4.14 0.47
CA LEU A 102 -9.49 -4.37 1.82
C LEU A 102 -9.59 -3.05 2.58
N MET A 103 -10.64 -2.91 3.38
CA MET A 103 -10.88 -1.72 4.20
C MET A 103 -11.27 -2.12 5.64
N PRO A 104 -10.37 -2.81 6.37
CA PRO A 104 -10.68 -3.20 7.74
C PRO A 104 -10.90 -1.98 8.63
N SER A 105 -11.85 -2.08 9.53
CA SER A 105 -12.06 -1.05 10.54
C SER A 105 -11.04 -1.18 11.67
N SER A 106 -10.62 -0.04 12.22
CA SER A 106 -9.79 0.05 13.42
C SER A 106 -10.02 1.39 14.09
N PRO A 107 -10.05 1.48 15.43
CA PRO A 107 -10.12 2.74 16.15
C PRO A 107 -9.02 3.73 15.76
N GLU A 108 -7.83 3.24 15.43
CA GLU A 108 -6.68 4.06 15.01
C GLU A 108 -6.88 4.76 13.64
N LEU A 109 -7.90 4.34 12.89
CA LEU A 109 -8.26 4.93 11.59
C LEU A 109 -9.50 5.83 11.68
N GLU A 110 -10.05 6.01 12.87
CA GLU A 110 -11.18 6.92 13.10
C GLU A 110 -10.71 8.36 13.20
N GLY A 111 -11.44 9.28 12.60
CA GLY A 111 -11.16 10.73 12.67
C GLY A 111 -9.91 11.22 11.92
N ILE A 112 -9.15 10.34 11.27
CA ILE A 112 -8.03 10.75 10.40
C ILE A 112 -8.55 11.16 9.02
N SER A 113 -7.76 11.96 8.27
CA SER A 113 -8.17 12.41 6.94
C SER A 113 -8.31 11.26 5.94
N THR A 114 -9.09 11.48 4.88
CA THR A 114 -9.26 10.53 3.78
C THR A 114 -7.92 10.20 3.11
N GLU A 115 -7.06 11.18 2.92
CA GLU A 115 -5.72 11.02 2.33
C GLU A 115 -4.85 10.12 3.21
N ARG A 116 -4.83 10.37 4.53
CA ARG A 116 -4.06 9.59 5.48
C ARG A 116 -4.55 8.14 5.54
N LYS A 117 -5.85 7.93 5.64
CA LYS A 117 -6.47 6.59 5.64
C LYS A 117 -6.15 5.83 4.35
N SER A 118 -6.30 6.50 3.21
CA SER A 118 -6.00 5.91 1.89
C SER A 118 -4.52 5.55 1.74
N MET A 119 -3.60 6.36 2.28
CA MET A 119 -2.19 6.06 2.29
C MET A 119 -1.87 4.84 3.17
N ILE A 120 -2.43 4.76 4.39
CA ILE A 120 -2.24 3.61 5.28
C ILE A 120 -2.75 2.32 4.61
N TYR A 121 -3.93 2.35 3.99
CA TYR A 121 -4.47 1.19 3.28
C TYR A 121 -3.63 0.81 2.06
N ALA A 122 -3.12 1.80 1.30
CA ALA A 122 -2.27 1.56 0.15
C ALA A 122 -0.96 0.86 0.53
N LEU A 123 -0.35 1.28 1.64
CA LEU A 123 0.83 0.67 2.21
C LEU A 123 0.53 -0.74 2.73
N ALA A 124 -0.49 -0.92 3.59
CA ALA A 124 -0.85 -2.23 4.15
C ALA A 124 -1.15 -3.27 3.07
N ARG A 125 -1.82 -2.85 1.99
CA ARG A 125 -2.06 -3.72 0.82
C ARG A 125 -0.77 -4.15 0.15
N GLN A 126 0.18 -3.25 -0.02
CA GLN A 126 1.46 -3.54 -0.66
C GLN A 126 2.39 -4.34 0.23
N GLU A 127 2.40 -4.09 1.54
CA GLU A 127 3.30 -4.73 2.49
C GLU A 127 2.92 -6.18 2.81
N SER A 128 1.66 -6.43 3.09
CA SER A 128 1.23 -7.72 3.63
C SER A 128 -0.12 -8.22 3.14
N LEU A 129 -0.81 -7.49 2.25
CA LEU A 129 -2.23 -7.72 1.96
C LEU A 129 -3.09 -7.69 3.24
N PHE A 130 -2.77 -6.80 4.19
CA PHE A 130 -3.45 -6.68 5.50
C PHE A 130 -3.36 -7.93 6.39
N ILE A 131 -2.37 -8.77 6.24
CA ILE A 131 -2.16 -9.92 7.12
C ILE A 131 -1.33 -9.48 8.32
N PRO A 132 -1.87 -9.59 9.56
CA PRO A 132 -1.22 -9.02 10.75
C PRO A 132 0.12 -9.67 11.08
N SER A 133 0.26 -10.97 10.88
CA SER A 133 1.38 -11.79 11.38
C SER A 133 2.42 -12.16 10.31
N VAL A 134 2.55 -11.34 9.26
CA VAL A 134 3.61 -11.57 8.26
C VAL A 134 4.98 -11.17 8.81
N VAL A 135 5.96 -12.03 8.59
CA VAL A 135 7.38 -11.74 8.80
C VAL A 135 8.09 -11.89 7.46
N SER A 136 8.77 -10.84 7.01
CA SER A 136 9.51 -10.90 5.73
C SER A 136 10.85 -11.63 5.89
N THR A 137 11.46 -11.97 4.75
CA THR A 137 12.83 -12.53 4.72
C THR A 137 13.88 -11.58 5.28
N SER A 138 13.60 -10.27 5.27
CA SER A 138 14.46 -9.23 5.85
C SER A 138 14.09 -8.89 7.30
N TYR A 139 13.21 -9.66 7.94
CA TYR A 139 12.75 -9.44 9.31
C TYR A 139 11.88 -8.19 9.52
N ALA A 140 11.20 -7.71 8.50
CA ALA A 140 10.12 -6.74 8.67
C ALA A 140 8.89 -7.43 9.28
N LEU A 141 8.19 -6.75 10.21
CA LEU A 141 7.17 -7.34 11.08
C LEU A 141 5.78 -6.75 10.83
N GLY A 142 4.80 -7.63 10.82
CA GLY A 142 3.38 -7.30 10.91
C GLY A 142 2.77 -6.75 9.62
N MET A 143 1.53 -6.30 9.74
CA MET A 143 0.74 -5.79 8.62
C MET A 143 1.43 -4.67 7.84
N MET A 144 2.16 -3.81 8.54
CA MET A 144 2.80 -2.61 8.00
C MET A 144 4.31 -2.79 7.77
N GLN A 145 4.86 -3.98 7.98
CA GLN A 145 6.23 -4.40 7.71
C GLN A 145 7.31 -3.45 8.29
N PHE A 146 7.17 -3.12 9.58
CA PHE A 146 8.19 -2.33 10.26
C PHE A 146 9.43 -3.16 10.58
N MET A 147 10.59 -2.57 10.31
CA MET A 147 11.86 -3.15 10.76
C MET A 147 11.97 -3.05 12.30
N PRO A 148 12.50 -4.09 12.99
CA PRO A 148 12.60 -4.12 14.45
C PRO A 148 13.26 -2.88 15.08
N PHE A 149 14.32 -2.36 14.45
CA PHE A 149 15.01 -1.17 14.96
C PHE A 149 14.12 0.08 14.93
N LEU A 150 13.30 0.25 13.84
CA LEU A 150 12.38 1.37 13.71
C LEU A 150 11.20 1.20 14.66
N ALA A 151 10.66 -0.01 14.77
CA ALA A 151 9.60 -0.34 15.72
C ALA A 151 10.00 -0.02 17.16
N ASN A 152 11.20 -0.44 17.59
CA ASN A 152 11.70 -0.14 18.93
C ASN A 152 11.96 1.37 19.14
N ALA A 153 12.41 2.10 18.11
CA ALA A 153 12.55 3.55 18.18
C ALA A 153 11.19 4.24 18.39
N ILE A 154 10.21 3.91 17.56
CA ILE A 154 8.85 4.47 17.66
C ILE A 154 8.21 4.07 19.00
N GLY A 155 8.12 2.78 19.31
CA GLY A 155 7.39 2.28 20.47
C GLY A 155 7.98 2.72 21.80
N LYS A 156 9.31 2.58 21.97
CA LYS A 156 9.97 2.83 23.26
C LYS A 156 10.38 4.29 23.48
N LYS A 157 10.87 4.97 22.41
CA LYS A 157 11.43 6.32 22.56
C LYS A 157 10.44 7.42 22.21
N GLU A 158 9.67 7.26 21.13
CA GLU A 158 8.79 8.32 20.61
C GLU A 158 7.39 8.23 21.23
N LEU A 159 6.72 7.08 21.14
CA LEU A 159 5.38 6.87 21.70
C LEU A 159 5.40 6.48 23.17
N LYS A 160 6.56 6.06 23.71
CA LYS A 160 6.76 5.66 25.11
C LYS A 160 5.71 4.65 25.60
N ILE A 161 5.41 3.65 24.77
CA ILE A 161 4.44 2.61 25.10
C ILE A 161 5.01 1.74 26.22
N PRO A 162 4.33 1.61 27.37
CA PRO A 162 4.81 0.79 28.48
C PRO A 162 5.01 -0.68 28.04
N ASN A 163 6.15 -1.26 28.40
CA ASN A 163 6.49 -2.66 28.09
C ASN A 163 6.38 -3.04 26.62
N PHE A 164 6.53 -2.08 25.69
CA PHE A 164 6.48 -2.35 24.26
C PHE A 164 7.50 -3.40 23.86
N ASP A 165 7.01 -4.42 23.15
CA ASP A 165 7.81 -5.38 22.41
C ASP A 165 7.53 -5.27 20.92
N GLN A 166 8.51 -5.57 20.07
CA GLN A 166 8.36 -5.51 18.63
C GLN A 166 7.28 -6.46 18.09
N ASP A 167 7.00 -7.55 18.81
CA ASP A 167 5.94 -8.50 18.46
C ASP A 167 4.53 -7.91 18.64
N ASP A 168 4.40 -6.78 19.36
CA ASP A 168 3.15 -6.01 19.38
C ASP A 168 2.72 -5.53 17.99
N LEU A 169 3.63 -5.46 17.02
CA LEU A 169 3.32 -5.12 15.63
C LEU A 169 2.45 -6.16 14.90
N PHE A 170 2.30 -7.36 15.45
CA PHE A 170 1.33 -8.35 14.96
C PHE A 170 -0.11 -8.02 15.36
N LYS A 171 -0.31 -7.02 16.23
CA LYS A 171 -1.63 -6.47 16.56
C LYS A 171 -2.01 -5.37 15.57
N THR A 172 -3.16 -5.51 14.92
CA THR A 172 -3.62 -4.59 13.86
C THR A 172 -3.64 -3.12 14.30
N ASP A 173 -4.18 -2.83 15.50
CA ASP A 173 -4.27 -1.45 15.99
C ASP A 173 -2.88 -0.86 16.26
N VAL A 174 -1.95 -1.64 16.82
CA VAL A 174 -0.56 -1.20 17.01
C VAL A 174 0.10 -0.91 15.65
N ALA A 175 -0.08 -1.79 14.66
CA ALA A 175 0.47 -1.60 13.33
C ALA A 175 -0.05 -0.31 12.67
N PHE A 176 -1.35 -0.04 12.72
CA PHE A 176 -1.92 1.21 12.19
C PHE A 176 -1.48 2.45 12.96
N LYS A 177 -1.40 2.38 14.28
CA LYS A 177 -0.88 3.46 15.11
C LYS A 177 0.56 3.84 14.71
N PHE A 178 1.41 2.85 14.53
CA PHE A 178 2.80 3.05 14.10
C PHE A 178 2.88 3.62 12.68
N ALA A 179 2.06 3.12 11.76
CA ALA A 179 1.98 3.65 10.41
C ALA A 179 1.58 5.13 10.41
N ASN A 180 0.53 5.49 11.15
CA ASN A 180 0.08 6.87 11.27
C ASN A 180 1.17 7.77 11.89
N HIS A 181 1.85 7.29 12.94
CA HIS A 181 2.96 8.02 13.57
C HIS A 181 4.14 8.23 12.61
N HIS A 182 4.55 7.19 11.90
CA HIS A 182 5.65 7.27 10.93
C HIS A 182 5.30 8.18 9.73
N LEU A 183 4.07 8.11 9.24
CA LEU A 183 3.60 9.02 8.18
C LEU A 183 3.58 10.48 8.65
N ASN A 184 3.24 10.76 9.94
CA ASN A 184 3.36 12.11 10.50
C ASN A 184 4.81 12.63 10.48
N TYR A 185 5.78 11.74 10.62
CA TYR A 185 7.19 12.12 10.46
C TYR A 185 7.52 12.42 8.99
N LEU A 186 7.11 11.57 8.05
CA LEU A 186 7.39 11.73 6.63
C LEU A 186 6.74 13.00 6.05
N ASP A 187 5.51 13.34 6.48
CA ASP A 187 4.76 14.52 6.02
C ASP A 187 5.41 15.87 6.41
N LYS A 188 6.38 15.84 7.33
CA LYS A 188 7.19 17.04 7.61
C LYS A 188 8.09 17.43 6.44
N PHE A 189 8.34 16.50 5.53
CA PHE A 189 9.30 16.64 4.43
C PHE A 189 8.73 16.35 3.05
N LEU A 190 7.73 15.47 2.96
CA LEU A 190 7.21 14.91 1.72
C LEU A 190 5.69 15.09 1.68
N TYR A 191 5.20 15.72 0.60
CA TYR A 191 3.77 16.02 0.44
C TYR A 191 3.12 15.17 -0.66
N HIS A 192 3.93 14.52 -1.49
CA HIS A 192 3.44 13.72 -2.59
C HIS A 192 3.41 12.23 -2.23
N PRO A 193 2.29 11.50 -2.47
CA PRO A 193 2.14 10.11 -2.09
C PRO A 193 3.20 9.18 -2.68
N LEU A 194 3.70 9.44 -3.90
CA LEU A 194 4.80 8.68 -4.49
C LEU A 194 6.10 8.81 -3.69
N PHE A 195 6.46 10.02 -3.28
CA PHE A 195 7.68 10.24 -2.51
C PHE A 195 7.57 9.70 -1.09
N THR A 196 6.38 9.78 -0.50
CA THR A 196 6.08 9.12 0.78
C THR A 196 6.24 7.60 0.67
N ALA A 197 5.77 6.99 -0.44
CA ALA A 197 5.96 5.58 -0.70
C ALA A 197 7.44 5.19 -0.88
N TYR A 198 8.21 6.00 -1.62
CA TYR A 198 9.66 5.78 -1.73
C TYR A 198 10.36 5.86 -0.37
N ALA A 199 9.98 6.82 0.46
CA ALA A 199 10.57 6.98 1.79
C ALA A 199 10.17 5.87 2.76
N TYR A 200 8.97 5.34 2.62
CA TYR A 200 8.51 4.22 3.44
C TYR A 200 9.32 2.94 3.17
N ASN A 201 9.55 2.61 1.91
CA ASN A 201 10.30 1.41 1.51
C ASN A 201 11.83 1.63 1.54
N GLY A 202 12.32 2.68 0.89
CA GLY A 202 13.76 2.92 0.72
C GLY A 202 14.38 3.85 1.76
N GLY A 203 13.57 4.44 2.63
CA GLY A 203 13.99 5.41 3.64
C GLY A 203 14.06 6.84 3.11
N ILE A 204 13.86 7.81 4.03
CA ILE A 204 13.81 9.24 3.69
C ILE A 204 15.13 9.78 3.13
N GLY A 205 16.26 9.23 3.60
CA GLY A 205 17.60 9.62 3.10
C GLY A 205 17.83 9.22 1.64
N PHE A 206 17.38 8.03 1.26
CA PHE A 206 17.39 7.58 -0.14
C PHE A 206 16.48 8.48 -1.00
N THR A 207 15.25 8.69 -0.56
CA THR A 207 14.28 9.52 -1.28
C THR A 207 14.81 10.93 -1.50
N LYS A 208 15.36 11.57 -0.45
CA LYS A 208 16.01 12.87 -0.58
C LYS A 208 17.07 12.87 -1.69
N LYS A 209 18.00 11.90 -1.68
CA LYS A 209 19.07 11.79 -2.70
C LYS A 209 18.49 11.65 -4.12
N VAL A 210 17.38 10.94 -4.29
CA VAL A 210 16.76 10.73 -5.60
C VAL A 210 16.08 12.02 -6.11
N ILE A 211 15.22 12.63 -5.28
CA ILE A 211 14.38 13.76 -5.72
C ILE A 211 15.15 15.08 -5.80
N THR A 212 16.30 15.21 -5.17
CA THR A 212 17.15 16.40 -5.26
C THR A 212 18.19 16.36 -6.39
N ARG A 213 18.22 15.30 -7.18
CA ARG A 213 19.08 15.23 -8.37
C ARG A 213 18.64 16.25 -9.40
N ASP A 214 19.60 16.84 -10.11
CA ASP A 214 19.34 17.85 -11.13
C ASP A 214 18.65 17.30 -12.40
N ASP A 215 18.77 15.98 -12.62
CA ASP A 215 18.21 15.28 -13.77
C ASP A 215 16.92 14.52 -13.47
N MET A 216 16.29 14.70 -12.28
CA MET A 216 15.09 13.97 -11.91
C MET A 216 13.96 14.89 -11.42
N PHE A 217 12.73 14.53 -11.77
CA PHE A 217 11.50 15.21 -11.35
C PHE A 217 11.53 16.72 -11.63
N LYS A 218 12.08 17.10 -12.78
CA LYS A 218 12.09 18.47 -13.33
C LYS A 218 11.10 18.57 -14.47
N GLU A 219 10.79 19.77 -14.89
CA GLU A 219 9.98 19.98 -16.09
C GLU A 219 10.67 19.40 -17.32
N GLY A 220 9.93 18.65 -18.14
CA GLY A 220 10.47 18.00 -19.32
C GLY A 220 9.44 17.20 -20.10
N LYS A 221 9.73 16.92 -21.37
CA LYS A 221 8.81 16.28 -22.33
C LYS A 221 8.29 14.92 -21.86
N PHE A 222 9.10 14.14 -21.14
CA PHE A 222 8.78 12.78 -20.72
C PHE A 222 8.59 12.67 -19.21
N GLU A 223 8.57 13.79 -18.51
CA GLU A 223 8.35 13.83 -17.08
C GLU A 223 6.85 13.76 -16.72
N PRO A 224 6.54 13.16 -15.59
CA PRO A 224 7.45 12.56 -14.59
C PRO A 224 7.79 11.08 -14.85
N PHE A 225 7.33 10.50 -15.96
CA PHE A 225 7.51 9.07 -16.25
C PHE A 225 8.97 8.68 -16.33
N LEU A 226 9.81 9.52 -16.98
CA LEU A 226 11.24 9.27 -17.10
C LEU A 226 11.89 9.15 -15.72
N SER A 227 11.63 10.13 -14.85
CA SER A 227 12.17 10.11 -13.48
C SER A 227 11.67 8.91 -12.67
N ILE A 228 10.39 8.55 -12.77
CA ILE A 228 9.82 7.37 -12.09
C ILE A 228 10.59 6.11 -12.51
N GLU A 229 10.87 5.92 -13.79
CA GLU A 229 11.58 4.73 -14.30
C GLU A 229 13.10 4.76 -14.03
N LEU A 230 13.67 5.93 -13.80
CA LEU A 230 15.10 6.09 -13.48
C LEU A 230 15.42 6.00 -11.99
N VAL A 231 14.45 5.81 -11.11
CA VAL A 231 14.74 5.53 -9.67
C VAL A 231 15.65 4.32 -9.57
N PRO A 232 16.88 4.45 -8.99
CA PRO A 232 17.94 3.47 -9.18
C PRO A 232 17.68 2.11 -8.51
N VAL A 233 16.94 2.10 -7.37
CA VAL A 233 16.60 0.87 -6.66
C VAL A 233 15.29 0.31 -7.23
N ALA A 234 15.38 -0.81 -7.95
CA ALA A 234 14.23 -1.41 -8.64
C ALA A 234 13.08 -1.78 -7.69
N GLU A 235 13.40 -2.25 -6.49
CA GLU A 235 12.40 -2.55 -5.47
C GLU A 235 11.61 -1.29 -5.09
N THR A 236 12.29 -0.23 -4.67
CA THR A 236 11.65 1.04 -4.27
C THR A 236 10.91 1.70 -5.43
N ARG A 237 11.45 1.64 -6.64
CA ARG A 237 10.80 2.12 -7.87
C ARG A 237 9.45 1.43 -8.09
N ASN A 238 9.43 0.11 -8.06
CA ASN A 238 8.22 -0.68 -8.27
C ASN A 238 7.24 -0.56 -7.11
N TYR A 239 7.76 -0.49 -5.88
CA TYR A 239 6.97 -0.24 -4.68
C TYR A 239 6.21 1.08 -4.79
N GLY A 240 6.88 2.19 -5.10
CA GLY A 240 6.24 3.50 -5.25
C GLY A 240 5.14 3.50 -6.30
N LYS A 241 5.37 2.87 -7.48
CA LYS A 241 4.34 2.75 -8.54
C LYS A 241 3.10 2.00 -8.05
N LYS A 242 3.29 0.89 -7.33
CA LYS A 242 2.17 0.09 -6.79
C LYS A 242 1.41 0.82 -5.69
N VAL A 243 2.12 1.44 -4.75
CA VAL A 243 1.49 2.20 -3.66
C VAL A 243 0.73 3.40 -4.19
N LEU A 244 1.28 4.13 -5.18
CA LEU A 244 0.58 5.27 -5.78
C LEU A 244 -0.71 4.83 -6.48
N ALA A 245 -0.69 3.73 -7.23
CA ALA A 245 -1.90 3.18 -7.84
C ALA A 245 -2.93 2.76 -6.78
N ASN A 246 -2.50 2.05 -5.74
CA ASN A 246 -3.34 1.68 -4.62
C ASN A 246 -3.94 2.92 -3.93
N TYR A 247 -3.14 3.97 -3.69
CA TYR A 247 -3.57 5.20 -3.06
C TYR A 247 -4.72 5.87 -3.81
N VAL A 248 -4.58 6.02 -5.14
CA VAL A 248 -5.64 6.63 -5.99
C VAL A 248 -6.94 5.83 -5.89
N ILE A 249 -6.85 4.49 -5.91
CA ILE A 249 -8.03 3.63 -5.79
C ILE A 249 -8.65 3.75 -4.38
N TYR A 250 -7.85 3.73 -3.32
CA TYR A 250 -8.37 3.91 -1.97
C TYR A 250 -8.96 5.30 -1.72
N MET A 251 -8.44 6.35 -2.37
CA MET A 251 -9.06 7.67 -2.35
C MET A 251 -10.50 7.61 -2.90
N ALA A 252 -10.69 6.98 -4.06
CA ALA A 252 -12.01 6.79 -4.65
C ALA A 252 -12.93 5.94 -3.77
N LEU A 253 -12.44 4.84 -3.20
CA LEU A 253 -13.20 3.97 -2.28
C LEU A 253 -13.58 4.66 -0.97
N ASN A 254 -12.81 5.64 -0.51
CA ASN A 254 -13.09 6.50 0.64
C ASN A 254 -13.92 7.75 0.27
N GLY A 255 -14.46 7.83 -0.94
CA GLY A 255 -15.38 8.89 -1.37
C GLY A 255 -14.70 10.19 -1.86
N SER A 256 -13.39 10.16 -2.13
CA SER A 256 -12.65 11.31 -2.67
C SER A 256 -12.03 10.94 -4.01
N SER A 257 -12.43 11.63 -5.09
CA SER A 257 -11.86 11.38 -6.41
C SER A 257 -10.61 12.26 -6.62
N ILE A 258 -9.47 11.61 -6.80
CA ILE A 258 -8.23 12.27 -7.21
C ILE A 258 -7.75 11.64 -8.53
N LYS A 259 -7.35 12.47 -9.47
CA LYS A 259 -6.79 12.01 -10.74
C LYS A 259 -5.30 11.79 -10.62
N ILE A 260 -4.81 10.65 -11.10
CA ILE A 260 -3.37 10.37 -11.10
C ILE A 260 -2.62 11.34 -12.02
N SER A 261 -3.27 11.81 -13.09
CA SER A 261 -2.73 12.83 -13.97
C SER A 261 -2.38 14.12 -13.22
N GLN A 262 -3.23 14.58 -12.30
CA GLN A 262 -2.97 15.74 -11.44
C GLN A 262 -1.80 15.49 -10.48
N LEU A 263 -1.71 14.28 -9.91
CA LEU A 263 -0.56 13.92 -9.09
C LEU A 263 0.74 13.97 -9.91
N PHE A 264 0.72 13.48 -11.13
CA PHE A 264 1.89 13.51 -12.01
C PHE A 264 2.34 14.94 -12.38
N GLU A 265 1.41 15.83 -12.66
CA GLU A 265 1.73 17.25 -12.89
C GLU A 265 2.43 17.92 -11.70
N ASN A 266 2.09 17.49 -10.48
CA ASN A 266 2.68 18.03 -9.27
C ASN A 266 4.11 17.52 -9.01
N LEU A 267 4.49 16.35 -9.52
CA LEU A 267 5.80 15.73 -9.26
C LEU A 267 6.98 16.60 -9.70
N THR A 268 6.80 17.44 -10.74
CA THR A 268 7.83 18.36 -11.23
C THR A 268 7.79 19.73 -10.54
N LYS A 269 6.89 19.91 -9.56
CA LYS A 269 6.68 21.16 -8.83
C LYS A 269 7.11 21.00 -7.36
N PRO A 270 8.37 21.31 -7.00
CA PRO A 270 8.89 21.04 -5.64
C PRO A 270 8.05 21.59 -4.51
N ALA A 271 7.52 22.81 -4.65
CA ALA A 271 6.67 23.44 -3.64
C ALA A 271 5.41 22.64 -3.27
N LEU A 272 4.96 21.74 -4.16
CA LEU A 272 3.77 20.91 -3.99
C LEU A 272 4.09 19.48 -3.58
N THR A 273 5.36 19.10 -3.51
CA THR A 273 5.76 17.70 -3.36
C THR A 273 6.66 17.40 -2.16
N ASP A 274 7.53 18.33 -1.81
CA ASP A 274 8.52 18.09 -0.74
C ASP A 274 9.20 19.38 -0.25
N LYS A 275 9.89 19.30 0.91
CA LYS A 275 10.71 20.39 1.44
C LYS A 275 12.18 20.35 1.02
N PHE A 276 12.64 19.27 0.43
CA PHE A 276 14.06 19.12 0.11
C PHE A 276 14.49 19.88 -1.15
N ARG A 277 13.52 20.19 -2.02
CA ARG A 277 13.70 20.89 -3.29
C ARG A 277 13.15 22.33 -3.28
N ASN A 278 12.52 22.73 -2.16
CA ASN A 278 11.94 24.07 -1.95
C ASN A 278 13.00 25.10 -1.58
#